data_b726e88df762c8dc81beac4f21b9ac61
#
_entry.id   b726e88df762c8dc81beac4f21b9ac61
#
_cell.length_a   1.000
_cell.length_b   1.000
_cell.length_c   1.000
_cell.angle_alpha   90.00
_cell.angle_beta   90.00
_cell.angle_gamma   90.00
#
_symmetry.space_group_name_H-M   'P 1'
#
loop_
_entity.id
_entity.type
_entity.pdbx_description
1 polymer ?
#
loop_
_entity_poly.entity_id
_entity_poly.type
_entity_poly.pdbx_seq_one_letter_code
_entity_poly.pdbx_strand_id
1 'polypeptide(L)'
;LIEDLGSNRGAVILLSNYAHFQAFYNHDLVKAETLLIDAMKIPGIEKYDLAECKLEYADVQLLLGNVWESLLYYSQVEKDFKEHPIGHEAKLRRAKISYYQGDFQWAQAQLATLKASTSKLIANDAMELSLLITDNYNLDTTEIAMRAFANADLLFYQKKYEEAITKYDSVLFA
;
A
#
# COMPACT_ATOMS: atom_id res chain seq x y z
N LEU A 1 -21.39 20.70 0.92
CA LEU A 1 -20.47 20.89 -0.23
C LEU A 1 -20.34 19.62 -1.07
N ILE A 2 -20.23 18.43 -0.44
CA ILE A 2 -20.17 17.13 -1.15
C ILE A 2 -21.54 16.78 -1.72
N GLU A 3 -22.61 17.04 -0.97
CA GLU A 3 -24.01 16.85 -1.41
C GLU A 3 -24.40 17.75 -2.59
N ASP A 4 -23.77 18.91 -2.72
CA ASP A 4 -24.04 19.89 -3.78
C ASP A 4 -23.30 19.59 -5.10
N LEU A 5 -22.26 18.74 -5.08
CA LEU A 5 -21.43 18.45 -6.26
C LEU A 5 -22.04 17.44 -7.24
N GLY A 6 -23.09 16.72 -6.80
CA GLY A 6 -23.72 15.69 -7.63
C GLY A 6 -22.79 14.50 -7.94
N SER A 7 -23.28 13.58 -8.76
CA SER A 7 -22.51 12.37 -9.17
C SER A 7 -21.66 12.70 -10.39
N ASN A 8 -20.51 13.35 -10.21
CA ASN A 8 -19.58 13.67 -11.29
C ASN A 8 -18.13 13.34 -10.90
N ARG A 9 -17.20 13.42 -11.87
CA ARG A 9 -15.77 13.15 -11.66
C ARG A 9 -15.15 14.02 -10.56
N GLY A 10 -15.56 15.28 -10.45
CA GLY A 10 -15.08 16.18 -9.40
C GLY A 10 -15.43 15.71 -8.00
N ALA A 11 -16.60 15.10 -7.84
CA ALA A 11 -17.02 14.50 -6.56
C ALA A 11 -16.16 13.28 -6.20
N VAL A 12 -15.81 12.41 -7.16
CA VAL A 12 -14.92 11.26 -6.94
C VAL A 12 -13.57 11.71 -6.42
N ILE A 13 -12.93 12.66 -7.12
CA ILE A 13 -11.60 13.17 -6.75
C ILE A 13 -11.64 13.81 -5.36
N LEU A 14 -12.68 14.60 -5.08
CA LEU A 14 -12.81 15.26 -3.78
C LEU A 14 -13.01 14.26 -2.64
N LEU A 15 -13.86 13.24 -2.83
CA LEU A 15 -14.10 12.19 -1.85
C LEU A 15 -12.83 11.38 -1.58
N SER A 16 -12.09 11.01 -2.62
CA SER A 16 -10.82 10.28 -2.50
C SER A 16 -9.76 11.10 -1.75
N ASN A 17 -9.56 12.37 -2.11
CA ASN A 17 -8.62 13.26 -1.41
C ASN A 17 -9.04 13.50 0.05
N TYR A 18 -10.34 13.64 0.30
CA TYR A 18 -10.84 13.81 1.67
C TYR A 18 -10.68 12.53 2.49
N ALA A 19 -10.88 11.36 1.89
CA ALA A 19 -10.62 10.07 2.53
C ALA A 19 -9.13 9.93 2.88
N HIS A 20 -8.23 10.27 1.96
CA HIS A 20 -6.79 10.30 2.22
C HIS A 20 -6.45 11.20 3.43
N PHE A 21 -7.00 12.41 3.46
CA PHE A 21 -6.81 13.31 4.60
C PHE A 21 -7.33 12.70 5.90
N GLN A 22 -8.52 12.08 5.90
CA GLN A 22 -9.07 11.43 7.09
C GLN A 22 -8.18 10.27 7.57
N ALA A 23 -7.68 9.44 6.64
CA ALA A 23 -6.87 8.28 6.99
C ALA A 23 -5.49 8.66 7.55
N PHE A 24 -4.76 9.53 6.84
CA PHE A 24 -3.34 9.76 7.09
C PHE A 24 -3.03 10.92 8.03
N TYR A 25 -3.94 11.91 8.12
CA TYR A 25 -3.73 13.11 8.95
C TYR A 25 -4.70 13.19 10.14
N ASN A 26 -5.95 12.80 9.97
CA ASN A 26 -6.96 12.87 11.02
C ASN A 26 -7.12 11.53 11.77
N HIS A 27 -6.55 10.45 11.27
CA HIS A 27 -6.59 9.10 11.82
C HIS A 27 -8.03 8.52 11.96
N ASP A 28 -8.99 9.04 11.19
CA ASP A 28 -10.37 8.55 11.14
C ASP A 28 -10.51 7.53 9.99
N LEU A 29 -10.04 6.31 10.24
CA LEU A 29 -10.02 5.24 9.23
C LEU A 29 -11.44 4.79 8.83
N VAL A 30 -12.41 4.81 9.76
CA VAL A 30 -13.79 4.42 9.50
C VAL A 30 -14.45 5.40 8.53
N LYS A 31 -14.23 6.69 8.74
CA LYS A 31 -14.72 7.73 7.84
C LYS A 31 -14.03 7.66 6.48
N ALA A 32 -12.71 7.44 6.45
CA ALA A 32 -11.97 7.28 5.21
C ALA A 32 -12.51 6.12 4.37
N GLU A 33 -12.72 4.97 4.99
CA GLU A 33 -13.30 3.79 4.36
C GLU A 33 -14.69 4.09 3.77
N THR A 34 -15.57 4.71 4.54
CA THR A 34 -16.92 5.08 4.09
C THR A 34 -16.89 6.00 2.87
N LEU A 35 -16.04 7.03 2.90
CA LEU A 35 -15.89 7.99 1.80
C LEU A 35 -15.42 7.31 0.51
N LEU A 36 -14.48 6.35 0.60
CA LEU A 36 -13.98 5.63 -0.57
C LEU A 36 -15.01 4.64 -1.13
N ILE A 37 -15.77 3.97 -0.26
CA ILE A 37 -16.88 3.11 -0.69
C ILE A 37 -17.93 3.95 -1.44
N ASP A 38 -18.25 5.13 -0.96
CA ASP A 38 -19.22 6.01 -1.59
C ASP A 38 -18.69 6.58 -2.92
N ALA A 39 -17.39 6.96 -2.97
CA ALA A 39 -16.76 7.39 -4.21
C ALA A 39 -16.80 6.30 -5.30
N MET A 40 -16.49 5.06 -4.95
CA MET A 40 -16.50 3.93 -5.88
C MET A 40 -17.91 3.56 -6.39
N LYS A 41 -18.98 3.96 -5.70
CA LYS A 41 -20.37 3.73 -6.11
C LYS A 41 -20.92 4.82 -7.03
N ILE A 42 -20.20 5.91 -7.28
CA ILE A 42 -20.67 7.01 -8.13
C ILE A 42 -20.93 6.49 -9.55
N PRO A 43 -22.15 6.65 -10.10
CA PRO A 43 -22.47 6.19 -11.43
C PRO A 43 -21.61 6.86 -12.50
N GLY A 44 -21.09 6.06 -13.45
CA GLY A 44 -20.27 6.59 -14.54
C GLY A 44 -18.84 6.97 -14.16
N ILE A 45 -18.35 6.54 -12.99
CA ILE A 45 -16.94 6.72 -12.60
C ILE A 45 -16.01 6.19 -13.70
N GLU A 46 -15.03 6.98 -14.08
CA GLU A 46 -14.02 6.57 -15.06
C GLU A 46 -13.14 5.44 -14.49
N LYS A 47 -12.73 4.53 -15.36
CA LYS A 47 -11.94 3.35 -14.97
C LYS A 47 -10.66 3.74 -14.22
N TYR A 48 -10.01 4.82 -14.61
CA TYR A 48 -8.80 5.32 -13.95
C TYR A 48 -9.10 5.88 -12.56
N ASP A 49 -10.13 6.73 -12.44
CA ASP A 49 -10.53 7.31 -11.13
C ASP A 49 -10.97 6.20 -10.15
N LEU A 50 -11.65 5.15 -10.66
CA LEU A 50 -11.98 3.97 -9.85
C LEU A 50 -10.73 3.22 -9.39
N ALA A 51 -9.68 3.13 -10.22
CA ALA A 51 -8.43 2.50 -9.82
C ALA A 51 -7.71 3.29 -8.73
N GLU A 52 -7.69 4.62 -8.83
CA GLU A 52 -7.14 5.49 -7.77
C GLU A 52 -7.91 5.30 -6.45
N CYS A 53 -9.25 5.31 -6.48
CA CYS A 53 -10.05 5.04 -5.29
C CYS A 53 -9.77 3.64 -4.70
N LYS A 54 -9.56 2.62 -5.54
CA LYS A 54 -9.22 1.27 -5.09
C LYS A 54 -7.85 1.21 -4.43
N LEU A 55 -6.85 1.95 -4.92
CA LEU A 55 -5.54 2.04 -4.28
C LEU A 55 -5.64 2.67 -2.90
N GLU A 56 -6.33 3.82 -2.80
CA GLU A 56 -6.54 4.49 -1.51
C GLU A 56 -7.36 3.61 -0.53
N TYR A 57 -8.38 2.91 -1.02
CA TYR A 57 -9.15 1.98 -0.21
C TYR A 57 -8.26 0.83 0.33
N ALA A 58 -7.42 0.27 -0.53
CA ALA A 58 -6.49 -0.78 -0.14
C ALA A 58 -5.47 -0.30 0.91
N ASP A 59 -4.99 0.95 0.80
CA ASP A 59 -4.14 1.56 1.83
C ASP A 59 -4.87 1.69 3.17
N VAL A 60 -6.12 2.15 3.16
CA VAL A 60 -6.95 2.25 4.37
C VAL A 60 -7.18 0.86 4.99
N GLN A 61 -7.44 -0.17 4.17
CA GLN A 61 -7.57 -1.54 4.65
C GLN A 61 -6.28 -2.06 5.30
N LEU A 62 -5.11 -1.71 4.74
CA LEU A 62 -3.83 -2.07 5.33
C LEU A 62 -3.59 -1.36 6.68
N LEU A 63 -4.00 -0.09 6.80
CA LEU A 63 -3.98 0.64 8.07
C LEU A 63 -4.90 0.02 9.13
N LEU A 64 -6.07 -0.49 8.71
CA LEU A 64 -7.01 -1.23 9.57
C LEU A 64 -6.51 -2.63 9.97
N GLY A 65 -5.47 -3.15 9.30
CA GLY A 65 -4.94 -4.50 9.50
C GLY A 65 -5.61 -5.57 8.62
N ASN A 66 -6.48 -5.16 7.69
CA ASN A 66 -7.20 -6.07 6.78
C ASN A 66 -6.33 -6.39 5.54
N VAL A 67 -5.22 -7.07 5.76
CA VAL A 67 -4.18 -7.33 4.74
C VAL A 67 -4.74 -8.02 3.49
N TRP A 68 -5.64 -9.00 3.65
CA TRP A 68 -6.22 -9.72 2.51
C TRP A 68 -7.10 -8.84 1.63
N GLU A 69 -7.87 -7.94 2.24
CA GLU A 69 -8.70 -6.98 1.52
C GLU A 69 -7.82 -6.00 0.73
N SER A 70 -6.77 -5.49 1.37
CA SER A 70 -5.77 -4.66 0.72
C SER A 70 -5.15 -5.36 -0.51
N LEU A 71 -4.68 -6.60 -0.36
CA LEU A 71 -4.13 -7.40 -1.46
C LEU A 71 -5.12 -7.61 -2.60
N LEU A 72 -6.40 -7.83 -2.28
CA LEU A 72 -7.46 -8.03 -3.27
C LEU A 72 -7.59 -6.79 -4.17
N TYR A 73 -7.70 -5.60 -3.58
CA TYR A 73 -7.89 -4.37 -4.34
C TYR A 73 -6.65 -3.97 -5.14
N TYR A 74 -5.44 -4.09 -4.58
CA TYR A 74 -4.21 -3.90 -5.35
C TYR A 74 -4.12 -4.86 -6.54
N SER A 75 -4.50 -6.14 -6.34
CA SER A 75 -4.47 -7.14 -7.41
C SER A 75 -5.44 -6.81 -8.54
N GLN A 76 -6.62 -6.25 -8.22
CA GLN A 76 -7.58 -5.79 -9.23
C GLN A 76 -6.98 -4.66 -10.07
N VAL A 77 -6.38 -3.65 -9.42
CA VAL A 77 -5.77 -2.51 -10.13
C VAL A 77 -4.59 -2.98 -10.99
N GLU A 78 -3.69 -3.80 -10.45
CA GLU A 78 -2.57 -4.36 -11.23
C GLU A 78 -3.05 -5.13 -12.45
N LYS A 79 -4.07 -5.96 -12.30
CA LYS A 79 -4.66 -6.75 -13.41
C LYS A 79 -5.26 -5.86 -14.49
N ASP A 80 -5.99 -4.82 -14.08
CA ASP A 80 -6.73 -3.93 -14.98
C ASP A 80 -5.82 -2.94 -15.73
N PHE A 81 -4.63 -2.66 -15.17
CA PHE A 81 -3.68 -1.64 -15.63
C PHE A 81 -2.22 -2.14 -15.73
N LYS A 82 -2.01 -3.36 -16.25
CA LYS A 82 -0.71 -4.07 -16.24
C LYS A 82 0.49 -3.24 -16.70
N GLU A 83 0.33 -2.49 -17.79
CA GLU A 83 1.42 -1.75 -18.43
C GLU A 83 1.35 -0.24 -18.13
N HIS A 84 0.47 0.15 -17.22
CA HIS A 84 0.26 1.55 -16.85
C HIS A 84 0.93 1.84 -15.48
N PRO A 85 1.44 3.07 -15.25
CA PRO A 85 2.05 3.44 -13.97
C PRO A 85 1.22 3.12 -12.74
N ILE A 86 -0.11 3.28 -12.77
CA ILE A 86 -1.00 2.96 -11.65
C ILE A 86 -1.01 1.44 -11.33
N GLY A 87 -0.88 0.59 -12.36
CA GLY A 87 -0.76 -0.86 -12.16
C GLY A 87 0.61 -1.24 -11.58
N HIS A 88 1.68 -0.56 -12.00
CA HIS A 88 3.01 -0.71 -11.40
C HIS A 88 3.02 -0.25 -9.94
N GLU A 89 2.31 0.84 -9.61
CA GLU A 89 2.12 1.31 -8.24
C GLU A 89 1.39 0.24 -7.39
N ALA A 90 0.29 -0.31 -7.89
CA ALA A 90 -0.43 -1.40 -7.23
C ALA A 90 0.49 -2.60 -6.95
N LYS A 91 1.32 -2.98 -7.93
CA LYS A 91 2.29 -4.08 -7.79
C LYS A 91 3.37 -3.78 -6.76
N LEU A 92 3.86 -2.54 -6.70
CA LEU A 92 4.83 -2.10 -5.69
C LEU A 92 4.23 -2.23 -4.28
N ARG A 93 2.99 -1.76 -4.09
CA ARG A 93 2.28 -1.86 -2.79
C ARG A 93 2.05 -3.33 -2.39
N ARG A 94 1.75 -4.21 -3.34
CA ARG A 94 1.68 -5.66 -3.09
C ARG A 94 3.03 -6.25 -2.68
N ALA A 95 4.11 -5.86 -3.35
CA ALA A 95 5.45 -6.30 -2.98
C ALA A 95 5.85 -5.85 -1.57
N LYS A 96 5.45 -4.62 -1.16
CA LYS A 96 5.61 -4.14 0.22
C LYS A 96 4.85 -5.02 1.22
N ILE A 97 3.62 -5.45 0.91
CA ILE A 97 2.88 -6.39 1.78
C ILE A 97 3.62 -7.73 1.89
N SER A 98 4.11 -8.28 0.78
CA SER A 98 4.89 -9.53 0.82
C SER A 98 6.13 -9.39 1.71
N TYR A 99 6.82 -8.26 1.63
CA TYR A 99 7.93 -7.92 2.51
C TYR A 99 7.50 -7.87 3.97
N TYR A 100 6.41 -7.16 4.32
CA TYR A 100 5.89 -7.06 5.68
C TYR A 100 5.50 -8.41 6.27
N GLN A 101 5.04 -9.36 5.45
CA GLN A 101 4.70 -10.72 5.85
C GLN A 101 5.93 -11.64 5.97
N GLY A 102 7.12 -11.16 5.59
CA GLY A 102 8.35 -11.93 5.58
C GLY A 102 8.45 -12.90 4.39
N ASP A 103 7.65 -12.70 3.35
CA ASP A 103 7.75 -13.47 2.11
C ASP A 103 8.73 -12.79 1.14
N PHE A 104 10.00 -12.77 1.56
CA PHE A 104 11.05 -11.99 0.90
C PHE A 104 11.33 -12.44 -0.53
N GLN A 105 11.29 -13.74 -0.80
CA GLN A 105 11.52 -14.27 -2.14
C GLN A 105 10.42 -13.81 -3.11
N TRP A 106 9.17 -13.83 -2.66
CA TRP A 106 8.06 -13.36 -3.48
C TRP A 106 8.07 -11.84 -3.64
N ALA A 107 8.41 -11.09 -2.59
CA ALA A 107 8.63 -9.65 -2.69
C ALA A 107 9.69 -9.33 -3.75
N GLN A 108 10.86 -9.99 -3.72
CA GLN A 108 11.92 -9.82 -4.69
C GLN A 108 11.48 -10.13 -6.13
N ALA A 109 10.73 -11.21 -6.34
CA ALA A 109 10.21 -11.56 -7.66
C ALA A 109 9.30 -10.46 -8.25
N GLN A 110 8.44 -9.86 -7.43
CA GLN A 110 7.60 -8.73 -7.82
C GLN A 110 8.42 -7.48 -8.11
N LEU A 111 9.36 -7.12 -7.23
CA LEU A 111 10.22 -5.94 -7.35
C LEU A 111 11.13 -6.00 -8.58
N ALA A 112 11.63 -7.19 -8.93
CA ALA A 112 12.49 -7.37 -10.10
C ALA A 112 11.84 -6.89 -11.39
N THR A 113 10.52 -7.08 -11.54
CA THR A 113 9.77 -6.63 -12.72
C THR A 113 9.53 -5.11 -12.73
N LEU A 114 9.57 -4.45 -11.57
CA LEU A 114 9.32 -3.02 -11.43
C LEU A 114 10.56 -2.15 -11.66
N LYS A 115 11.76 -2.74 -11.59
CA LYS A 115 13.03 -2.03 -11.86
C LYS A 115 13.10 -1.44 -13.27
N ALA A 116 12.33 -2.00 -14.21
CA ALA A 116 12.19 -1.52 -15.58
C ALA A 116 10.93 -0.66 -15.80
N SER A 117 10.26 -0.22 -14.73
CA SER A 117 9.07 0.63 -14.84
C SER A 117 9.38 1.94 -15.54
N THR A 118 8.43 2.43 -16.35
CA THR A 118 8.51 3.74 -17.00
C THR A 118 8.44 4.89 -16.00
N SER A 119 7.86 4.68 -14.83
CA SER A 119 7.91 5.62 -13.71
C SER A 119 9.23 5.47 -12.96
N LYS A 120 10.07 6.50 -13.02
CA LYS A 120 11.36 6.53 -12.28
C LYS A 120 11.17 6.41 -10.77
N LEU A 121 10.10 6.99 -10.23
CA LEU A 121 9.81 6.92 -8.80
C LEU A 121 9.53 5.48 -8.38
N ILE A 122 8.61 4.79 -9.08
CA ILE A 122 8.29 3.38 -8.80
C ILE A 122 9.51 2.48 -8.97
N ALA A 123 10.33 2.72 -10.01
CA ALA A 123 11.56 1.96 -10.22
C ALA A 123 12.57 2.17 -9.08
N ASN A 124 12.74 3.39 -8.60
CA ASN A 124 13.61 3.70 -7.47
C ASN A 124 13.13 3.06 -6.17
N ASP A 125 11.85 3.20 -5.84
CA ASP A 125 11.26 2.59 -4.64
C ASP A 125 11.38 1.05 -4.67
N ALA A 126 11.18 0.45 -5.86
CA ALA A 126 11.37 -0.99 -6.05
C ALA A 126 12.84 -1.42 -5.88
N MET A 127 13.78 -0.61 -6.35
CA MET A 127 15.21 -0.86 -6.16
C MET A 127 15.61 -0.72 -4.69
N GLU A 128 15.16 0.31 -3.99
CA GLU A 128 15.43 0.56 -2.59
C GLU A 128 14.95 -0.61 -1.71
N LEU A 129 13.69 -1.02 -1.85
CA LEU A 129 13.18 -2.16 -1.10
C LEU A 129 13.89 -3.47 -1.47
N SER A 130 14.22 -3.67 -2.76
CA SER A 130 14.96 -4.83 -3.19
C SER A 130 16.36 -4.88 -2.59
N LEU A 131 17.07 -3.75 -2.48
CA LEU A 131 18.38 -3.66 -1.83
C LEU A 131 18.26 -3.92 -0.33
N LEU A 132 17.29 -3.32 0.34
CA LEU A 132 17.05 -3.58 1.75
C LEU A 132 16.90 -5.09 2.03
N ILE A 133 16.11 -5.79 1.20
CA ILE A 133 15.95 -7.24 1.34
C ILE A 133 17.27 -7.97 1.04
N THR A 134 17.94 -7.65 -0.07
CA THR A 134 19.14 -8.37 -0.51
C THR A 134 20.29 -8.22 0.49
N ASP A 135 20.50 -7.02 1.00
CA ASP A 135 21.63 -6.72 1.88
C ASP A 135 21.46 -7.36 3.27
N ASN A 136 20.22 -7.58 3.70
CA ASN A 136 19.96 -8.14 5.03
C ASN A 136 19.57 -9.62 5.02
N TYR A 137 18.88 -10.10 3.97
CA TYR A 137 18.44 -11.50 3.87
C TYR A 137 19.60 -12.50 3.82
N ASN A 138 20.71 -12.14 3.18
CA ASN A 138 21.88 -13.01 3.07
C ASN A 138 22.77 -13.02 4.31
N LEU A 139 22.59 -12.07 5.23
CA LEU A 139 23.33 -11.96 6.48
C LEU A 139 22.69 -12.74 7.63
N ASP A 140 21.37 -12.92 7.57
CA ASP A 140 20.58 -13.62 8.59
C ASP A 140 20.18 -15.01 8.08
N THR A 141 20.91 -16.04 8.49
CA THR A 141 20.63 -17.44 8.12
C THR A 141 19.31 -17.97 8.65
N THR A 142 18.71 -17.30 9.65
CA THR A 142 17.46 -17.70 10.30
C THR A 142 16.26 -16.87 9.87
N GLU A 143 16.47 -15.76 9.18
CA GLU A 143 15.46 -14.76 8.81
C GLU A 143 14.71 -14.12 10.00
N ILE A 144 15.10 -14.42 11.24
CA ILE A 144 14.37 -13.96 12.43
C ILE A 144 14.45 -12.43 12.57
N ALA A 145 15.66 -11.89 12.47
CA ALA A 145 15.88 -10.44 12.59
C ALA A 145 15.18 -9.69 11.45
N MET A 146 15.31 -10.18 10.21
CA MET A 146 14.70 -9.55 9.03
C MET A 146 13.17 -9.59 9.08
N ARG A 147 12.57 -10.71 9.55
CA ARG A 147 11.12 -10.81 9.76
C ARG A 147 10.63 -9.89 10.87
N ALA A 148 11.37 -9.77 11.95
CA ALA A 148 11.05 -8.83 13.04
C ALA A 148 11.08 -7.39 12.55
N PHE A 149 12.11 -7.03 11.76
CA PHE A 149 12.25 -5.71 11.16
C PHE A 149 11.09 -5.40 10.18
N ALA A 150 10.79 -6.30 9.24
CA ALA A 150 9.69 -6.12 8.29
C ALA A 150 8.32 -5.99 8.99
N ASN A 151 8.11 -6.73 10.09
CA ASN A 151 6.90 -6.59 10.89
C ASN A 151 6.84 -5.25 11.64
N ALA A 152 7.98 -4.75 12.11
CA ALA A 152 8.06 -3.42 12.72
C ALA A 152 7.74 -2.31 11.70
N ASP A 153 8.22 -2.44 10.45
CA ASP A 153 7.89 -1.54 9.34
C ASP A 153 6.38 -1.50 9.07
N LEU A 154 5.70 -2.66 9.10
CA LEU A 154 4.25 -2.71 8.97
C LEU A 154 3.54 -1.96 10.10
N LEU A 155 3.96 -2.19 11.35
CA LEU A 155 3.39 -1.49 12.51
C LEU A 155 3.62 0.01 12.41
N PHE A 156 4.81 0.43 11.95
CA PHE A 156 5.11 1.83 11.69
C PHE A 156 4.20 2.42 10.61
N TYR A 157 4.02 1.72 9.49
CA TYR A 157 3.08 2.11 8.45
C TYR A 157 1.65 2.27 9.00
N GLN A 158 1.22 1.34 9.86
CA GLN A 158 -0.10 1.35 10.53
C GLN A 158 -0.22 2.42 11.63
N LYS A 159 0.80 3.26 11.84
CA LYS A 159 0.85 4.29 12.89
C LYS A 159 0.83 3.74 14.33
N LYS A 160 1.11 2.46 14.50
CA LYS A 160 1.24 1.78 15.81
C LYS A 160 2.67 1.95 16.35
N TYR A 161 3.05 3.19 16.61
CA TYR A 161 4.43 3.58 16.88
C TYR A 161 5.05 2.88 18.07
N GLU A 162 4.33 2.74 19.19
CA GLU A 162 4.84 2.08 20.40
C GLU A 162 5.12 0.59 20.16
N GLU A 163 4.22 -0.08 19.43
CA GLU A 163 4.41 -1.48 19.03
C GLU A 163 5.58 -1.61 18.05
N ALA A 164 5.70 -0.68 17.10
CA ALA A 164 6.80 -0.66 16.13
C ALA A 164 8.15 -0.50 16.82
N ILE A 165 8.29 0.45 17.76
CA ILE A 165 9.51 0.65 18.56
C ILE A 165 9.89 -0.64 19.29
N THR A 166 8.93 -1.26 19.98
CA THR A 166 9.18 -2.52 20.71
C THR A 166 9.68 -3.63 19.78
N LYS A 167 9.16 -3.69 18.55
CA LYS A 167 9.59 -4.66 17.54
C LYS A 167 10.97 -4.33 16.98
N TYR A 168 11.28 -3.07 16.69
CA TYR A 168 12.62 -2.66 16.25
C TYR A 168 13.66 -2.95 17.33
N ASP A 169 13.36 -2.70 18.60
CA ASP A 169 14.27 -3.04 19.70
C ASP A 169 14.55 -4.55 19.74
N SER A 170 13.58 -5.39 19.45
CA SER A 170 13.77 -6.84 19.41
C SER A 170 14.76 -7.31 18.33
N VAL A 171 14.93 -6.54 17.25
CA VAL A 171 15.91 -6.84 16.19
C VAL A 171 17.34 -6.73 16.70
N LEU A 172 17.60 -5.83 17.65
CA LEU A 172 18.95 -5.64 18.22
C LEU A 172 19.43 -6.83 19.06
N PHE A 173 18.54 -7.74 19.44
CA PHE A 173 18.81 -8.91 20.28
C PHE A 173 18.58 -10.25 19.53
N ALA A 174 18.23 -10.20 18.25
CA ALA A 174 18.01 -11.38 17.40
C ALA A 174 19.28 -11.76 16.66
#